data_05b4ca265d2f586fd921f4d29c2f8909
#
_entry.id   05b4ca265d2f586fd921f4d29c2f8909
#
_cell.length_a   1.000
_cell.length_b   1.000
_cell.length_c   1.000
_cell.angle_alpha   90.00
_cell.angle_beta   90.00
_cell.angle_gamma   90.00
#
_symmetry.space_group_name_H-M   'P 1'
#
loop_
_entity.id
_entity.type
_entity.pdbx_description
1 polymer ?
#
loop_
_entity_poly.entity_id
_entity_poly.type
_entity_poly.pdbx_seq_one_letter_code
_entity_poly.pdbx_strand_id
1 'polypeptide(L)'
;MLLDSKVIAITGGSQGLGRALAKACCREGAWVAIIGRNADKLEAVQEEIGERVVCFPCDIGDSKEVNNTFKEIGALMGGLDALVNNAGIYPIFKLETASDEQLRSVINTNVLGAMYACREAIPLLKKSKGDIINVSSEAVRFYPPLLSVYTASKSALEAFSQSLRVELAPSGVRVAAVRVGHLLREDPSPLDDETYELMIKTFEETGFMASTGEGMQLDTVTSAAIHLLTLPSDATIDLLEIRSRH
;
A
#
# COMPACT_ATOMS: atom_id res chain seq x y z
N MET A 1 -3.36 -19.25 -14.81
CA MET A 1 -3.43 -18.07 -13.93
C MET A 1 -2.17 -18.08 -13.06
N LEU A 2 -1.50 -16.95 -12.95
CA LEU A 2 -0.19 -16.87 -12.27
C LEU A 2 -0.29 -17.00 -10.75
N LEU A 3 -1.44 -16.62 -10.16
CA LEU A 3 -1.70 -16.61 -8.71
C LEU A 3 -2.81 -17.58 -8.32
N ASP A 4 -2.99 -18.65 -9.08
CA ASP A 4 -4.07 -19.60 -8.85
C ASP A 4 -4.04 -20.14 -7.41
N SER A 5 -5.20 -20.12 -6.75
CA SER A 5 -5.39 -20.57 -5.36
C SER A 5 -4.59 -19.82 -4.29
N LYS A 6 -3.88 -18.75 -4.63
CA LYS A 6 -3.18 -17.91 -3.65
C LYS A 6 -4.14 -17.04 -2.87
N VAL A 7 -3.87 -16.84 -1.59
CA VAL A 7 -4.58 -15.92 -0.70
C VAL A 7 -3.74 -14.67 -0.48
N ILE A 8 -4.27 -13.51 -0.86
CA ILE A 8 -3.56 -12.23 -0.81
C ILE A 8 -4.36 -11.22 0.01
N ALA A 9 -3.76 -10.64 1.05
CA ALA A 9 -4.36 -9.54 1.79
C ALA A 9 -3.85 -8.19 1.27
N ILE A 10 -4.76 -7.25 1.02
CA ILE A 10 -4.44 -5.90 0.50
C ILE A 10 -5.06 -4.86 1.42
N THR A 11 -4.20 -4.07 2.11
CA THR A 11 -4.67 -2.94 2.90
C THR A 11 -4.98 -1.74 2.02
N GLY A 12 -6.02 -0.97 2.35
CA GLY A 12 -6.49 0.12 1.50
C GLY A 12 -7.12 -0.35 0.19
N GLY A 13 -7.77 -1.52 0.20
CA GLY A 13 -8.34 -2.18 -0.98
C GLY A 13 -9.64 -1.56 -1.52
N SER A 14 -10.19 -0.53 -0.85
CA SER A 14 -11.51 0.04 -1.20
C SER A 14 -11.48 1.06 -2.35
N GLN A 15 -10.31 1.51 -2.82
CA GLN A 15 -10.18 2.52 -3.88
C GLN A 15 -8.79 2.56 -4.50
N GLY A 16 -8.64 3.29 -5.60
CA GLY A 16 -7.35 3.60 -6.24
C GLY A 16 -6.49 2.37 -6.50
N LEU A 17 -5.19 2.47 -6.18
CA LEU A 17 -4.23 1.39 -6.43
C LEU A 17 -4.60 0.08 -5.70
N GLY A 18 -5.12 0.15 -4.48
CA GLY A 18 -5.52 -1.06 -3.72
C GLY A 18 -6.65 -1.82 -4.40
N ARG A 19 -7.69 -1.11 -4.91
CA ARG A 19 -8.77 -1.71 -5.70
C ARG A 19 -8.24 -2.31 -7.01
N ALA A 20 -7.38 -1.59 -7.70
CA ALA A 20 -6.77 -2.07 -8.95
C ALA A 20 -5.91 -3.33 -8.72
N LEU A 21 -5.14 -3.38 -7.63
CA LEU A 21 -4.36 -4.55 -7.23
C LEU A 21 -5.27 -5.75 -6.92
N ALA A 22 -6.37 -5.54 -6.18
CA ALA A 22 -7.33 -6.61 -5.91
C ALA A 22 -7.89 -7.20 -7.20
N LYS A 23 -8.31 -6.33 -8.13
CA LYS A 23 -8.81 -6.73 -9.45
C LYS A 23 -7.77 -7.50 -10.26
N ALA A 24 -6.52 -7.04 -10.27
CA ALA A 24 -5.44 -7.70 -11.00
C ALA A 24 -5.11 -9.08 -10.39
N CYS A 25 -5.02 -9.19 -9.06
CA CYS A 25 -4.78 -10.45 -8.38
C CYS A 25 -5.91 -11.47 -8.63
N CYS A 26 -7.17 -11.04 -8.57
CA CYS A 26 -8.31 -11.91 -8.87
C CYS A 26 -8.32 -12.40 -10.32
N ARG A 27 -7.97 -11.54 -11.29
CA ARG A 27 -7.81 -11.96 -12.70
C ARG A 27 -6.75 -13.05 -12.89
N GLU A 28 -5.73 -13.05 -12.04
CA GLU A 28 -4.68 -14.07 -12.01
C GLU A 28 -5.01 -15.29 -11.14
N GLY A 29 -6.24 -15.37 -10.61
CA GLY A 29 -6.76 -16.56 -9.91
C GLY A 29 -6.64 -16.51 -8.39
N ALA A 30 -6.15 -15.42 -7.81
CA ALA A 30 -6.04 -15.30 -6.36
C ALA A 30 -7.42 -15.12 -5.67
N TRP A 31 -7.49 -15.54 -4.42
CA TRP A 31 -8.46 -15.07 -3.44
C TRP A 31 -7.91 -13.84 -2.74
N VAL A 32 -8.69 -12.79 -2.62
CA VAL A 32 -8.19 -11.51 -2.12
C VAL A 32 -8.98 -11.02 -0.91
N ALA A 33 -8.29 -10.84 0.22
CA ALA A 33 -8.80 -10.14 1.38
C ALA A 33 -8.55 -8.63 1.20
N ILE A 34 -9.60 -7.82 0.99
CA ILE A 34 -9.49 -6.37 0.95
C ILE A 34 -9.80 -5.78 2.32
N ILE A 35 -8.87 -4.95 2.83
CA ILE A 35 -8.93 -4.37 4.16
C ILE A 35 -9.06 -2.85 4.04
N GLY A 36 -10.02 -2.26 4.76
CA GLY A 36 -10.24 -0.80 4.76
C GLY A 36 -11.33 -0.37 5.72
N ARG A 37 -11.41 0.93 6.04
CA ARG A 37 -12.33 1.45 7.06
C ARG A 37 -13.79 1.51 6.65
N ASN A 38 -14.05 1.74 5.38
CA ASN A 38 -15.42 1.97 4.87
C ASN A 38 -15.98 0.67 4.30
N ALA A 39 -16.93 0.06 5.02
CA ALA A 39 -17.58 -1.20 4.64
C ALA A 39 -18.29 -1.09 3.30
N ASP A 40 -19.08 -0.04 3.07
CA ASP A 40 -19.86 0.14 1.84
C ASP A 40 -18.95 0.21 0.60
N LYS A 41 -17.80 0.90 0.72
CA LYS A 41 -16.81 0.95 -0.37
C LYS A 41 -16.12 -0.39 -0.61
N LEU A 42 -15.89 -1.19 0.42
CA LEU A 42 -15.35 -2.54 0.26
C LEU A 42 -16.36 -3.46 -0.43
N GLU A 43 -17.63 -3.40 -0.01
CA GLU A 43 -18.72 -4.16 -0.62
C GLU A 43 -18.90 -3.80 -2.10
N ALA A 44 -18.86 -2.51 -2.44
CA ALA A 44 -18.91 -2.08 -3.85
C ALA A 44 -17.76 -2.66 -4.68
N VAL A 45 -16.55 -2.78 -4.11
CA VAL A 45 -15.41 -3.42 -4.78
C VAL A 45 -15.63 -4.93 -4.91
N GLN A 46 -16.20 -5.58 -3.91
CA GLN A 46 -16.54 -7.00 -3.99
C GLN A 46 -17.62 -7.27 -5.06
N GLU A 47 -18.64 -6.42 -5.14
CA GLU A 47 -19.65 -6.51 -6.21
C GLU A 47 -19.06 -6.33 -7.60
N GLU A 48 -18.11 -5.40 -7.75
CA GLU A 48 -17.41 -5.14 -9.02
C GLU A 48 -16.53 -6.34 -9.47
N ILE A 49 -15.78 -6.93 -8.53
CA ILE A 49 -14.76 -7.96 -8.85
C ILE A 49 -15.34 -9.37 -8.79
N GLY A 50 -16.27 -9.63 -7.85
CA GLY A 50 -16.92 -10.92 -7.69
C GLY A 50 -16.45 -11.72 -6.47
N GLU A 51 -16.81 -13.01 -6.46
CA GLU A 51 -16.73 -13.92 -5.31
C GLU A 51 -15.32 -14.18 -4.75
N ARG A 52 -14.27 -13.89 -5.52
CA ARG A 52 -12.88 -14.08 -5.07
C ARG A 52 -12.38 -12.98 -4.15
N VAL A 53 -13.18 -11.95 -3.89
CA VAL A 53 -12.88 -10.88 -2.94
C VAL A 53 -13.66 -11.08 -1.66
N VAL A 54 -12.99 -10.96 -0.53
CA VAL A 54 -13.59 -10.96 0.82
C VAL A 54 -13.26 -9.63 1.51
N CYS A 55 -14.30 -8.98 2.04
CA CYS A 55 -14.20 -7.66 2.69
C CYS A 55 -13.91 -7.78 4.18
N PHE A 56 -12.94 -6.97 4.64
CA PHE A 56 -12.59 -6.87 6.06
C PHE A 56 -12.59 -5.40 6.48
N PRO A 57 -13.70 -4.88 7.03
CA PRO A 57 -13.74 -3.55 7.62
C PRO A 57 -12.76 -3.45 8.80
N CYS A 58 -11.77 -2.53 8.69
CA CYS A 58 -10.72 -2.40 9.70
C CYS A 58 -10.03 -1.05 9.57
N ASP A 59 -9.84 -0.34 10.69
CA ASP A 59 -8.86 0.74 10.77
C ASP A 59 -7.47 0.15 10.97
N ILE A 60 -6.63 0.27 9.95
CA ILE A 60 -5.26 -0.26 9.99
C ILE A 60 -4.40 0.40 11.07
N GLY A 61 -4.77 1.59 11.53
CA GLY A 61 -4.14 2.30 12.65
C GLY A 61 -4.51 1.75 14.03
N ASP A 62 -5.55 0.92 14.14
CA ASP A 62 -5.93 0.25 15.40
C ASP A 62 -5.36 -1.17 15.45
N SER A 63 -4.41 -1.37 16.38
CA SER A 63 -3.73 -2.66 16.52
C SER A 63 -4.64 -3.82 16.92
N LYS A 64 -5.78 -3.55 17.61
CA LYS A 64 -6.73 -4.58 18.03
C LYS A 64 -7.60 -5.01 16.86
N GLU A 65 -8.07 -4.04 16.07
CA GLU A 65 -8.82 -4.35 14.85
C GLU A 65 -7.97 -5.14 13.88
N VAL A 66 -6.72 -4.74 13.65
CA VAL A 66 -5.77 -5.47 12.80
C VAL A 66 -5.56 -6.91 13.29
N ASN A 67 -5.34 -7.11 14.58
CA ASN A 67 -5.19 -8.45 15.15
C ASN A 67 -6.42 -9.35 14.90
N ASN A 68 -7.63 -8.81 15.12
CA ASN A 68 -8.87 -9.56 14.87
C ASN A 68 -9.05 -9.88 13.39
N THR A 69 -8.79 -8.90 12.51
CA THR A 69 -8.89 -9.04 11.06
C THR A 69 -7.97 -10.17 10.53
N PHE A 70 -6.71 -10.21 10.93
CA PHE A 70 -5.80 -11.27 10.46
C PHE A 70 -6.11 -12.65 11.03
N LYS A 71 -6.67 -12.74 12.25
CA LYS A 71 -7.23 -14.01 12.76
C LYS A 71 -8.39 -14.49 11.91
N GLU A 72 -9.29 -13.58 11.55
CA GLU A 72 -10.46 -13.88 10.73
C GLU A 72 -10.03 -14.28 9.29
N ILE A 73 -9.08 -13.56 8.66
CA ILE A 73 -8.50 -13.96 7.37
C ILE A 73 -7.94 -15.39 7.45
N GLY A 74 -7.15 -15.69 8.46
CA GLY A 74 -6.60 -17.04 8.64
C GLY A 74 -7.65 -18.14 8.81
N ALA A 75 -8.76 -17.83 9.50
CA ALA A 75 -9.85 -18.76 9.73
C ALA A 75 -10.73 -18.96 8.50
N LEU A 76 -11.12 -17.88 7.82
CA LEU A 76 -12.05 -17.93 6.69
C LEU A 76 -11.38 -18.35 5.39
N MET A 77 -10.15 -17.90 5.14
CA MET A 77 -9.46 -18.12 3.87
C MET A 77 -8.42 -19.27 3.94
N GLY A 78 -8.24 -19.87 5.10
CA GLY A 78 -7.38 -21.04 5.30
C GLY A 78 -5.87 -20.75 5.34
N GLY A 79 -5.45 -19.49 5.23
CA GLY A 79 -4.03 -19.10 5.26
C GLY A 79 -3.79 -17.74 4.62
N LEU A 80 -2.51 -17.44 4.35
CA LEU A 80 -2.10 -16.22 3.66
C LEU A 80 -0.81 -16.49 2.86
N ASP A 81 -0.80 -16.15 1.58
CA ASP A 81 0.38 -16.27 0.72
C ASP A 81 1.08 -14.93 0.50
N ALA A 82 0.34 -13.81 0.55
CA ALA A 82 0.96 -12.50 0.46
C ALA A 82 0.19 -11.42 1.23
N LEU A 83 0.95 -10.44 1.73
CA LEU A 83 0.44 -9.18 2.29
C LEU A 83 0.92 -8.03 1.44
N VAL A 84 -0.01 -7.20 0.95
CA VAL A 84 0.30 -5.92 0.29
C VAL A 84 -0.13 -4.77 1.20
N ASN A 85 0.82 -4.13 1.86
CA ASN A 85 0.61 -2.92 2.64
C ASN A 85 0.53 -1.72 1.69
N ASN A 86 -0.68 -1.44 1.21
CA ASN A 86 -0.95 -0.33 0.32
C ASN A 86 -1.68 0.84 1.01
N ALA A 87 -2.37 0.60 2.13
CA ALA A 87 -3.04 1.67 2.86
C ALA A 87 -2.08 2.82 3.19
N GLY A 88 -2.53 4.05 2.93
CA GLY A 88 -1.75 5.24 3.22
C GLY A 88 -2.54 6.52 2.98
N ILE A 89 -2.17 7.55 3.71
CA ILE A 89 -2.70 8.90 3.58
C ILE A 89 -1.56 9.89 3.33
N TYR A 90 -1.83 10.95 2.58
CA TYR A 90 -0.86 12.00 2.23
C TYR A 90 -1.51 13.38 2.29
N PRO A 91 -1.96 13.81 3.48
CA PRO A 91 -2.51 15.14 3.63
C PRO A 91 -1.45 16.19 3.33
N ILE A 92 -1.88 17.27 2.66
CA ILE A 92 -1.03 18.40 2.26
C ILE A 92 -1.17 19.50 3.29
N PHE A 93 -0.07 19.87 3.95
CA PHE A 93 -0.04 20.95 4.92
C PHE A 93 1.38 21.50 5.16
N LYS A 94 1.48 22.72 5.66
CA LYS A 94 2.73 23.26 6.19
C LYS A 94 3.01 22.67 7.57
N LEU A 95 4.23 22.19 7.80
CA LEU A 95 4.60 21.60 9.09
C LEU A 95 4.43 22.58 10.26
N GLU A 96 4.71 23.86 10.06
CA GLU A 96 4.60 24.91 11.10
C GLU A 96 3.17 25.13 11.62
N THR A 97 2.15 24.77 10.83
CA THR A 97 0.73 24.91 11.19
C THR A 97 0.02 23.58 11.38
N ALA A 98 0.76 22.46 11.29
CA ALA A 98 0.19 21.14 11.41
C ALA A 98 -0.34 20.87 12.83
N SER A 99 -1.52 20.31 12.92
CA SER A 99 -2.05 19.83 14.20
C SER A 99 -1.39 18.51 14.62
N ASP A 100 -1.37 18.24 15.91
CA ASP A 100 -0.93 16.94 16.46
C ASP A 100 -1.67 15.76 15.82
N GLU A 101 -2.97 15.93 15.54
CA GLU A 101 -3.82 14.93 14.92
C GLU A 101 -3.36 14.62 13.48
N GLN A 102 -3.05 15.65 12.69
CA GLN A 102 -2.51 15.48 11.33
C GLN A 102 -1.20 14.70 11.36
N LEU A 103 -0.28 15.03 12.27
CA LEU A 103 1.00 14.33 12.39
C LEU A 103 0.79 12.87 12.79
N ARG A 104 -0.02 12.62 13.83
CA ARG A 104 -0.30 11.28 14.33
C ARG A 104 -1.01 10.42 13.31
N SER A 105 -1.99 10.95 12.60
CA SER A 105 -2.77 10.18 11.62
C SER A 105 -1.89 9.63 10.49
N VAL A 106 -0.93 10.44 9.99
CA VAL A 106 0.00 9.98 8.95
C VAL A 106 0.89 8.85 9.47
N ILE A 107 1.47 9.00 10.66
CA ILE A 107 2.36 7.98 11.23
C ILE A 107 1.57 6.72 11.62
N ASN A 108 0.41 6.87 12.23
CA ASN A 108 -0.43 5.73 12.62
C ASN A 108 -0.86 4.91 11.41
N THR A 109 -1.30 5.56 10.34
CA THR A 109 -1.75 4.84 9.14
C THR A 109 -0.59 4.27 8.34
N ASN A 110 0.38 5.12 7.96
CA ASN A 110 1.41 4.76 6.98
C ASN A 110 2.53 3.91 7.56
N VAL A 111 2.82 4.03 8.85
CA VAL A 111 3.94 3.33 9.50
C VAL A 111 3.43 2.26 10.45
N LEU A 112 2.73 2.65 11.52
CA LEU A 112 2.27 1.70 12.52
C LEU A 112 1.27 0.70 11.94
N GLY A 113 0.34 1.15 11.08
CA GLY A 113 -0.62 0.28 10.42
C GLY A 113 0.05 -0.82 9.60
N ALA A 114 1.05 -0.47 8.80
CA ALA A 114 1.82 -1.46 8.05
C ALA A 114 2.61 -2.41 8.96
N MET A 115 3.18 -1.90 10.07
CA MET A 115 3.88 -2.73 11.06
C MET A 115 2.93 -3.69 11.78
N TYR A 116 1.72 -3.23 12.16
CA TYR A 116 0.70 -4.09 12.76
C TYR A 116 0.26 -5.19 11.79
N ALA A 117 -0.04 -4.84 10.54
CA ALA A 117 -0.41 -5.81 9.52
C ALA A 117 0.71 -6.85 9.29
N CYS A 118 1.97 -6.42 9.19
CA CYS A 118 3.11 -7.34 9.08
C CYS A 118 3.18 -8.28 10.29
N ARG A 119 3.09 -7.75 11.51
CA ARG A 119 3.16 -8.55 12.75
C ARG A 119 2.12 -9.67 12.76
N GLU A 120 0.88 -9.35 12.41
CA GLU A 120 -0.21 -10.33 12.43
C GLU A 120 -0.17 -11.28 11.21
N ALA A 121 0.34 -10.84 10.06
CA ALA A 121 0.48 -11.68 8.87
C ALA A 121 1.63 -12.69 8.93
N ILE A 122 2.74 -12.33 9.59
CA ILE A 122 3.98 -13.13 9.61
C ILE A 122 3.75 -14.61 10.04
N PRO A 123 2.95 -14.92 11.08
CA PRO A 123 2.71 -16.31 11.43
C PRO A 123 2.02 -17.13 10.32
N LEU A 124 1.18 -16.51 9.52
CA LEU A 124 0.51 -17.13 8.37
C LEU A 124 1.50 -17.27 7.20
N LEU A 125 2.21 -16.20 6.87
CA LEU A 125 3.18 -16.15 5.78
C LEU A 125 4.37 -17.10 5.99
N LYS A 126 4.78 -17.37 7.22
CA LYS A 126 5.82 -18.38 7.51
C LYS A 126 5.40 -19.78 7.11
N LYS A 127 4.11 -20.11 7.16
CA LYS A 127 3.58 -21.43 6.75
C LYS A 127 3.62 -21.59 5.23
N SER A 128 3.31 -20.55 4.50
CA SER A 128 3.28 -20.54 3.02
C SER A 128 4.64 -20.19 2.39
N LYS A 129 5.60 -19.68 3.17
CA LYS A 129 6.83 -19.01 2.69
C LYS A 129 6.48 -17.86 1.74
N GLY A 130 5.50 -17.06 2.14
CA GLY A 130 4.86 -16.06 1.32
C GLY A 130 5.62 -14.74 1.22
N ASP A 131 4.89 -13.71 0.78
CA ASP A 131 5.47 -12.42 0.42
C ASP A 131 4.86 -11.26 1.23
N ILE A 132 5.68 -10.25 1.53
CA ILE A 132 5.25 -8.94 2.01
C ILE A 132 5.67 -7.90 0.99
N ILE A 133 4.71 -7.12 0.49
CA ILE A 133 4.95 -5.95 -0.37
C ILE A 133 4.52 -4.70 0.39
N ASN A 134 5.47 -3.80 0.64
CA ASN A 134 5.21 -2.50 1.25
C ASN A 134 5.22 -1.41 0.17
N VAL A 135 4.07 -0.75 -0.04
CA VAL A 135 3.95 0.31 -1.05
C VAL A 135 4.49 1.62 -0.51
N SER A 136 5.66 2.02 -1.03
CA SER A 136 6.32 3.30 -0.80
C SER A 136 5.96 4.31 -1.89
N SER A 137 6.69 5.40 -2.00
CA SER A 137 6.42 6.50 -2.92
C SER A 137 7.71 7.12 -3.45
N GLU A 138 7.69 7.64 -4.67
CA GLU A 138 8.78 8.47 -5.21
C GLU A 138 9.05 9.73 -4.38
N ALA A 139 8.12 10.14 -3.48
CA ALA A 139 8.32 11.23 -2.55
C ALA A 139 9.59 11.05 -1.69
N VAL A 140 10.02 9.81 -1.42
CA VAL A 140 11.26 9.52 -0.69
C VAL A 140 12.53 9.89 -1.49
N ARG A 141 12.39 10.19 -2.77
CA ARG A 141 13.48 10.59 -3.67
C ARG A 141 13.47 12.07 -4.00
N PHE A 142 12.26 12.64 -4.15
CA PHE A 142 12.10 14.02 -4.63
C PHE A 142 11.80 15.03 -3.53
N TYR A 143 11.38 14.56 -2.35
CA TYR A 143 11.12 15.39 -1.17
C TYR A 143 10.18 16.57 -1.45
N PRO A 144 8.95 16.33 -1.97
CA PRO A 144 8.04 17.41 -2.32
C PRO A 144 7.67 18.26 -1.10
N PRO A 145 7.62 19.60 -1.22
CA PRO A 145 7.18 20.47 -0.16
C PRO A 145 5.73 20.15 0.24
N LEU A 146 5.33 20.50 1.45
CA LEU A 146 4.03 20.22 2.07
C LEU A 146 3.77 18.73 2.37
N LEU A 147 4.66 17.82 1.96
CA LEU A 147 4.57 16.37 2.16
C LEU A 147 5.69 15.83 3.07
N SER A 148 6.31 16.67 3.91
CA SER A 148 7.45 16.26 4.74
C SER A 148 7.14 15.06 5.65
N VAL A 149 5.98 15.06 6.33
CA VAL A 149 5.57 13.97 7.22
C VAL A 149 5.22 12.71 6.43
N TYR A 150 4.55 12.86 5.28
CA TYR A 150 4.30 11.75 4.37
C TYR A 150 5.61 11.13 3.86
N THR A 151 6.53 11.95 3.37
CA THR A 151 7.85 11.51 2.90
C THR A 151 8.62 10.78 3.99
N ALA A 152 8.64 11.32 5.22
CA ALA A 152 9.23 10.66 6.37
C ALA A 152 8.58 9.30 6.66
N SER A 153 7.25 9.21 6.59
CA SER A 153 6.52 7.96 6.80
C SER A 153 6.86 6.88 5.76
N LYS A 154 7.00 7.27 4.48
CA LYS A 154 7.36 6.34 3.41
C LYS A 154 8.84 5.93 3.46
N SER A 155 9.73 6.84 3.88
CA SER A 155 11.14 6.52 4.16
C SER A 155 11.27 5.53 5.32
N ALA A 156 10.50 5.73 6.40
CA ALA A 156 10.44 4.79 7.52
C ALA A 156 9.97 3.40 7.08
N LEU A 157 8.96 3.34 6.19
CA LEU A 157 8.45 2.07 5.67
C LEU A 157 9.50 1.33 4.82
N GLU A 158 10.29 2.04 4.02
CA GLU A 158 11.40 1.42 3.26
C GLU A 158 12.49 0.88 4.19
N ALA A 159 12.91 1.65 5.19
CA ALA A 159 13.89 1.20 6.19
C ALA A 159 13.36 -0.01 6.98
N PHE A 160 12.09 0.01 7.40
CA PHE A 160 11.42 -1.12 8.02
C PHE A 160 11.43 -2.36 7.13
N SER A 161 11.13 -2.21 5.83
CA SER A 161 11.13 -3.31 4.87
C SER A 161 12.50 -3.97 4.76
N GLN A 162 13.57 -3.17 4.74
CA GLN A 162 14.95 -3.69 4.67
C GLN A 162 15.32 -4.49 5.91
N SER A 163 14.98 -3.98 7.10
CA SER A 163 15.25 -4.68 8.36
C SER A 163 14.44 -5.97 8.48
N LEU A 164 13.13 -5.89 8.18
CA LEU A 164 12.24 -7.05 8.27
C LEU A 164 12.62 -8.17 7.29
N ARG A 165 13.16 -7.83 6.12
CA ARG A 165 13.68 -8.81 5.16
C ARG A 165 14.79 -9.68 5.77
N VAL A 166 15.72 -9.04 6.48
CA VAL A 166 16.81 -9.75 7.15
C VAL A 166 16.29 -10.68 8.25
N GLU A 167 15.32 -10.18 9.04
CA GLU A 167 14.69 -10.97 10.10
C GLU A 167 13.93 -12.20 9.57
N LEU A 168 13.27 -12.09 8.43
CA LEU A 168 12.39 -13.12 7.89
C LEU A 168 13.08 -14.06 6.90
N ALA A 169 14.28 -13.74 6.42
CA ALA A 169 15.02 -14.57 5.47
C ALA A 169 15.16 -16.03 5.92
N PRO A 170 15.45 -16.36 7.20
CA PRO A 170 15.55 -17.76 7.63
C PRO A 170 14.22 -18.52 7.53
N SER A 171 13.08 -17.84 7.52
CA SER A 171 11.75 -18.45 7.39
C SER A 171 11.28 -18.60 5.95
N GLY A 172 12.03 -18.07 4.99
CA GLY A 172 11.68 -18.08 3.57
C GLY A 172 10.60 -17.07 3.18
N VAL A 173 10.21 -16.15 4.08
CA VAL A 173 9.29 -15.05 3.75
C VAL A 173 10.07 -13.93 3.08
N ARG A 174 9.62 -13.51 1.89
CA ARG A 174 10.23 -12.40 1.14
C ARG A 174 9.60 -11.08 1.55
N VAL A 175 10.40 -10.02 1.57
CA VAL A 175 9.90 -8.65 1.84
C VAL A 175 10.43 -7.70 0.78
N ALA A 176 9.54 -7.08 0.03
CA ALA A 176 9.85 -6.09 -0.99
C ALA A 176 9.24 -4.73 -0.64
N ALA A 177 9.91 -3.66 -1.04
CA ALA A 177 9.31 -2.33 -1.11
C ALA A 177 9.03 -1.99 -2.59
N VAL A 178 7.86 -1.40 -2.85
CA VAL A 178 7.51 -0.88 -4.18
C VAL A 178 7.40 0.62 -4.08
N ARG A 179 8.35 1.34 -4.68
CA ARG A 179 8.34 2.79 -4.77
C ARG A 179 7.55 3.21 -5.99
N VAL A 180 6.37 3.75 -5.76
CA VAL A 180 5.41 4.13 -6.80
C VAL A 180 5.54 5.62 -7.08
N GLY A 181 5.66 5.97 -8.36
CA GLY A 181 5.61 7.35 -8.84
C GLY A 181 4.19 7.87 -8.99
N HIS A 182 4.07 9.03 -9.66
CA HIS A 182 2.78 9.66 -9.89
C HIS A 182 1.82 8.75 -10.67
N LEU A 183 0.60 8.63 -10.14
CA LEU A 183 -0.47 7.84 -10.74
C LEU A 183 -1.55 8.75 -11.29
N LEU A 184 -2.05 8.41 -12.46
CA LEU A 184 -3.30 8.98 -12.95
C LEU A 184 -4.43 8.56 -12.03
N ARG A 185 -5.28 9.52 -11.66
CA ARG A 185 -6.41 9.27 -10.77
C ARG A 185 -7.64 8.95 -11.59
N GLU A 186 -8.35 7.93 -11.19
CA GLU A 186 -9.68 7.61 -11.71
C GLU A 186 -10.75 8.45 -10.99
N ASP A 187 -10.51 8.75 -9.70
CA ASP A 187 -11.42 9.51 -8.85
C ASP A 187 -11.02 11.01 -8.82
N PRO A 188 -11.96 11.94 -8.57
CA PRO A 188 -11.65 13.34 -8.37
C PRO A 188 -10.57 13.58 -7.32
N SER A 189 -9.81 14.66 -7.48
CA SER A 189 -8.82 15.04 -6.46
C SER A 189 -9.50 15.17 -5.10
N PRO A 190 -8.94 14.59 -4.01
CA PRO A 190 -9.45 14.78 -2.67
C PRO A 190 -9.07 16.15 -2.09
N LEU A 191 -8.31 16.96 -2.83
CA LEU A 191 -7.88 18.28 -2.41
C LEU A 191 -9.02 19.26 -2.66
N ASP A 192 -9.35 20.05 -1.63
CA ASP A 192 -10.17 21.25 -1.80
C ASP A 192 -9.38 22.35 -2.51
N ASP A 193 -10.09 23.38 -2.97
CA ASP A 193 -9.50 24.46 -3.75
C ASP A 193 -8.41 25.21 -2.98
N GLU A 194 -8.58 25.41 -1.67
CA GLU A 194 -7.62 26.11 -0.81
C GLU A 194 -6.29 25.30 -0.71
N THR A 195 -6.40 24.01 -0.49
CA THR A 195 -5.22 23.10 -0.42
C THR A 195 -4.52 23.02 -1.79
N TYR A 196 -5.29 23.02 -2.87
CA TYR A 196 -4.72 23.03 -4.22
C TYR A 196 -3.96 24.32 -4.52
N GLU A 197 -4.54 25.49 -4.22
CA GLU A 197 -3.88 26.78 -4.35
C GLU A 197 -2.62 26.90 -3.51
N LEU A 198 -2.66 26.42 -2.25
CA LEU A 198 -1.50 26.36 -1.38
C LEU A 198 -0.37 25.53 -2.00
N MET A 199 -0.70 24.39 -2.60
CA MET A 199 0.27 23.51 -3.24
C MET A 199 0.93 24.21 -4.44
N ILE A 200 0.16 24.78 -5.35
CA ILE A 200 0.68 25.48 -6.52
C ILE A 200 1.60 26.64 -6.11
N LYS A 201 1.12 27.50 -5.22
CA LYS A 201 1.91 28.63 -4.72
C LYS A 201 3.23 28.19 -4.09
N THR A 202 3.20 27.12 -3.27
CA THR A 202 4.41 26.63 -2.61
C THR A 202 5.40 26.02 -3.60
N PHE A 203 4.92 25.33 -4.64
CA PHE A 203 5.77 24.80 -5.68
C PHE A 203 6.46 25.91 -6.50
N GLU A 204 5.73 26.98 -6.81
CA GLU A 204 6.30 28.16 -7.47
C GLU A 204 7.37 28.84 -6.57
N GLU A 205 7.05 29.11 -5.31
CA GLU A 205 7.96 29.76 -4.35
C GLU A 205 9.24 28.95 -4.09
N THR A 206 9.15 27.64 -4.07
CA THR A 206 10.31 26.75 -3.81
C THR A 206 11.06 26.34 -5.06
N GLY A 207 10.53 26.66 -6.25
CA GLY A 207 11.06 26.17 -7.50
C GLY A 207 10.95 24.63 -7.66
N PHE A 208 10.08 24.00 -6.88
CA PHE A 208 9.86 22.56 -6.98
C PHE A 208 9.12 22.26 -8.27
N MET A 209 9.86 21.72 -9.23
CA MET A 209 9.28 21.18 -10.44
C MET A 209 8.86 19.75 -10.16
N ALA A 210 7.56 19.48 -10.16
CA ALA A 210 7.06 18.13 -10.13
C ALA A 210 7.51 17.39 -11.40
N SER A 211 8.70 16.82 -11.36
CA SER A 211 9.26 16.01 -12.46
C SER A 211 8.58 14.63 -12.55
N THR A 212 7.27 14.61 -12.32
CA THR A 212 6.53 13.37 -12.16
C THR A 212 5.96 12.84 -13.47
N GLY A 213 6.20 13.54 -14.58
CA GLY A 213 5.61 13.21 -15.88
C GLY A 213 4.07 13.30 -15.86
N GLU A 214 3.42 12.77 -16.90
CA GLU A 214 1.94 12.80 -17.03
C GLU A 214 1.23 11.86 -16.04
N GLY A 215 1.97 11.02 -15.33
CA GLY A 215 1.43 9.99 -14.46
C GLY A 215 1.32 8.62 -15.16
N MET A 216 1.23 7.57 -14.35
CA MET A 216 1.07 6.19 -14.82
C MET A 216 -0.36 5.70 -14.64
N GLN A 217 -0.81 4.86 -15.55
CA GLN A 217 -2.03 4.08 -15.35
C GLN A 217 -1.86 3.10 -14.19
N LEU A 218 -2.93 2.83 -13.45
CA LEU A 218 -2.90 1.87 -12.36
C LEU A 218 -2.45 0.47 -12.81
N ASP A 219 -2.86 0.05 -14.00
CA ASP A 219 -2.50 -1.25 -14.58
C ASP A 219 -0.98 -1.42 -14.78
N THR A 220 -0.24 -0.35 -14.99
CA THR A 220 1.22 -0.39 -15.07
C THR A 220 1.83 -0.82 -13.74
N VAL A 221 1.33 -0.28 -12.63
CA VAL A 221 1.82 -0.63 -11.28
C VAL A 221 1.32 -1.99 -10.83
N THR A 222 0.06 -2.33 -11.14
CA THR A 222 -0.47 -3.65 -10.78
C THR A 222 0.28 -4.78 -11.50
N SER A 223 0.66 -4.60 -12.77
CA SER A 223 1.48 -5.56 -13.50
C SER A 223 2.85 -5.78 -12.85
N ALA A 224 3.49 -4.71 -12.36
CA ALA A 224 4.74 -4.82 -11.63
C ALA A 224 4.59 -5.55 -10.28
N ALA A 225 3.48 -5.31 -9.56
CA ALA A 225 3.18 -6.02 -8.32
C ALA A 225 2.90 -7.51 -8.56
N ILE A 226 2.15 -7.87 -9.62
CA ILE A 226 1.95 -9.26 -10.02
C ILE A 226 3.29 -9.94 -10.32
N HIS A 227 4.20 -9.26 -11.02
CA HIS A 227 5.54 -9.79 -11.28
C HIS A 227 6.29 -10.13 -9.98
N LEU A 228 6.23 -9.25 -8.96
CA LEU A 228 6.83 -9.52 -7.65
C LEU A 228 6.22 -10.75 -6.97
N LEU A 229 4.89 -10.87 -6.99
CA LEU A 229 4.15 -11.98 -6.39
C LEU A 229 4.36 -13.31 -7.10
N THR A 230 4.87 -13.29 -8.32
CA THR A 230 5.09 -14.48 -9.17
C THR A 230 6.56 -14.80 -9.38
N LEU A 231 7.46 -14.13 -8.68
CA LEU A 231 8.89 -14.46 -8.73
C LEU A 231 9.13 -15.91 -8.29
N PRO A 232 10.04 -16.62 -8.96
CA PRO A 232 10.45 -17.95 -8.53
C PRO A 232 11.07 -17.92 -7.14
N SER A 233 11.04 -19.06 -6.44
CA SER A 233 11.44 -19.14 -5.02
C SER A 233 12.93 -18.87 -4.75
N ASP A 234 13.76 -18.92 -5.76
CA ASP A 234 15.20 -18.65 -5.72
C ASP A 234 15.56 -17.18 -6.03
N ALA A 235 14.55 -16.33 -6.29
CA ALA A 235 14.73 -14.92 -6.62
C ALA A 235 14.03 -13.99 -5.63
N THR A 236 14.59 -12.80 -5.46
CA THR A 236 13.96 -11.69 -4.70
C THR A 236 14.24 -10.36 -5.38
N ILE A 237 13.29 -9.46 -5.28
CA ILE A 237 13.47 -8.04 -5.61
C ILE A 237 13.23 -7.25 -4.32
N ASP A 238 14.27 -6.59 -3.85
CA ASP A 238 14.27 -5.89 -2.57
C ASP A 238 13.55 -4.55 -2.65
N LEU A 239 13.78 -3.83 -3.74
CA LEU A 239 13.14 -2.55 -4.06
C LEU A 239 12.82 -2.52 -5.55
N LEU A 240 11.56 -2.30 -5.86
CA LEU A 240 11.10 -1.99 -7.20
C LEU A 240 10.69 -0.53 -7.26
N GLU A 241 11.37 0.27 -8.08
CA GLU A 241 10.98 1.65 -8.36
C GLU A 241 10.33 1.72 -9.74
N ILE A 242 9.08 2.22 -9.78
CA ILE A 242 8.32 2.39 -11.01
C ILE A 242 7.80 3.82 -11.10
N ARG A 243 8.12 4.49 -12.21
CA ARG A 243 7.82 5.90 -12.42
C ARG A 243 7.34 6.17 -13.84
N SER A 244 6.61 7.27 -14.00
CA SER A 244 6.27 7.79 -15.32
C SER A 244 7.52 8.10 -16.14
N ARG A 245 7.44 7.94 -17.44
CA ARG A 245 8.45 8.46 -18.37
C ARG A 245 8.37 9.99 -18.40
N HIS A 246 9.50 10.63 -18.49
CA HIS A 246 9.59 12.07 -18.75
C HIS A 246 9.45 12.34 -20.24
#